data_3812f5545937649f80fe51e830dde903
#
_entry.id   3812f5545937649f80fe51e830dde903
#
_cell.length_a   1.000
_cell.length_b   1.000
_cell.length_c   1.000
_cell.angle_alpha   90.00
_cell.angle_beta   90.00
_cell.angle_gamma   90.00
#
_symmetry.space_group_name_H-M   'P 1'
#
loop_
_entity.id
_entity.type
_entity.pdbx_description
1 polymer ?
#
loop_
_entity_poly.entity_id
_entity_poly.type
_entity_poly.pdbx_seq_one_letter_code
_entity_poly.pdbx_strand_id
1 'polypeptide(L)'
;MGTDNNSPLPQDKKLTILFRVEAGCLGPEGDQLITDFCRYAHKEKEQIESNYINWLIDHRIDNSQAEIQYQVGNKTLPREKAEKYLDIFKLKIDDIEDLLSDKLTSLIETYRTINGKL
;
A
#
# COMPACT_ATOMS: atom_id res chain seq x y z
N MET A 1 -7.61 28.17 -14.23
CA MET A 1 -7.41 27.64 -13.83
C MET A 1 -7.64 26.55 -13.66
N GLY A 2 -7.78 26.20 -13.45
CA GLY A 2 -8.03 25.24 -13.07
C GLY A 2 -8.19 24.12 -13.53
N THR A 3 -7.96 24.08 -14.11
CA THR A 3 -8.11 23.09 -14.59
C THR A 3 -7.32 22.14 -14.28
N ASP A 4 -6.79 22.13 -13.33
CA ASP A 4 -5.89 21.25 -13.00
C ASP A 4 -6.42 20.00 -12.50
N ASN A 5 -7.26 19.33 -13.20
CA ASN A 5 -7.76 18.02 -12.82
C ASN A 5 -6.66 17.01 -12.71
N ASN A 6 -5.51 17.28 -13.32
CA ASN A 6 -4.38 16.37 -13.27
C ASN A 6 -3.33 16.77 -12.23
N SER A 7 -3.58 17.81 -11.50
CA SER A 7 -2.64 18.25 -10.48
C SER A 7 -2.67 17.29 -9.30
N PRO A 8 -1.51 16.95 -8.73
CA PRO A 8 -1.50 16.10 -7.54
C PRO A 8 -2.22 16.80 -6.40
N LEU A 9 -2.92 16.01 -5.60
CA LEU A 9 -3.48 16.52 -4.36
C LEU A 9 -2.35 16.81 -3.37
N PRO A 10 -2.55 17.77 -2.46
CA PRO A 10 -1.61 17.90 -1.34
C PRO A 10 -1.54 16.59 -0.56
N GLN A 11 -0.39 16.34 0.04
CA GLN A 11 -0.14 15.07 0.71
C GLN A 11 -1.19 14.74 1.78
N ASP A 12 -1.66 15.72 2.51
CA ASP A 12 -2.66 15.51 3.57
C ASP A 12 -4.07 15.32 3.02
N LYS A 13 -4.27 15.44 1.71
CA LYS A 13 -5.56 15.22 1.08
C LYS A 13 -5.60 13.90 0.30
N LYS A 14 -4.47 13.26 0.08
CA LYS A 14 -4.43 11.99 -0.62
C LYS A 14 -4.98 10.88 0.25
N LEU A 15 -5.55 9.87 -0.37
CA LEU A 15 -5.95 8.67 0.36
C LEU A 15 -4.72 7.82 0.58
N THR A 16 -4.37 7.59 1.83
CA THR A 16 -3.29 6.67 2.16
C THR A 16 -3.88 5.28 2.27
N ILE A 17 -3.33 4.35 1.51
CA ILE A 17 -3.69 2.94 1.58
C ILE A 17 -2.49 2.21 2.15
N LEU A 18 -2.65 1.70 3.36
CA LEU A 18 -1.58 1.00 4.06
C LEU A 18 -1.84 -0.49 3.98
N PHE A 19 -0.90 -1.23 3.39
CA PHE A 19 -0.93 -2.69 3.37
C PHE A 19 0.04 -3.19 4.42
N ARG A 20 -0.44 -4.08 5.29
CA ARG A 20 0.41 -4.70 6.30
C ARG A 20 0.72 -6.12 5.87
N VAL A 21 1.98 -6.48 5.99
CA VAL A 21 2.49 -7.79 5.56
C VAL A 21 2.87 -8.60 6.80
N GLU A 22 2.45 -9.85 6.84
CA GLU A 22 2.84 -10.74 7.91
C GLU A 22 4.21 -11.33 7.60
N ALA A 23 5.01 -11.50 8.64
CA ALA A 23 6.35 -12.04 8.50
C ALA A 23 6.35 -13.40 7.82
N GLY A 24 5.32 -14.23 8.09
CA GLY A 24 5.19 -15.54 7.47
C GLY A 24 5.16 -15.53 5.96
N CYS A 25 4.76 -14.42 5.34
CA CYS A 25 4.75 -14.30 3.89
C CYS A 25 6.16 -14.36 3.30
N LEU A 26 7.18 -14.12 4.11
CA LEU A 26 8.57 -14.12 3.66
C LEU A 26 9.28 -15.46 3.92
N GLY A 27 8.55 -16.46 4.41
CA GLY A 27 9.10 -17.77 4.65
C GLY A 27 9.48 -17.99 6.10
N PRO A 28 10.18 -19.11 6.42
CA PRO A 28 10.47 -19.47 7.80
C PRO A 28 11.27 -18.45 8.58
N GLU A 29 12.06 -17.63 7.90
CA GLU A 29 12.88 -16.62 8.56
C GLU A 29 12.27 -15.23 8.43
N GLY A 30 10.97 -15.16 8.14
CA GLY A 30 10.30 -13.89 7.92
C GLY A 30 10.42 -12.91 9.06
N ASP A 31 10.42 -13.39 10.31
CA ASP A 31 10.55 -12.48 11.47
C ASP A 31 11.84 -11.68 11.42
N GLN A 32 12.89 -12.25 10.86
CA GLN A 32 14.17 -11.57 10.76
C GLN A 32 14.24 -10.70 9.50
N LEU A 33 13.41 -10.99 8.51
CA LEU A 33 13.46 -10.32 7.22
C LEU A 33 12.45 -9.20 7.05
N ILE A 34 11.39 -9.18 7.88
CA ILE A 34 10.24 -8.32 7.61
C ILE A 34 10.58 -6.83 7.60
N THR A 35 11.44 -6.38 8.51
CA THR A 35 11.81 -4.97 8.57
C THR A 35 12.59 -4.58 7.32
N ASP A 36 13.50 -5.44 6.89
CA ASP A 36 14.29 -5.20 5.69
C ASP A 36 13.42 -5.27 4.45
N PHE A 37 12.46 -6.20 4.42
CA PHE A 37 11.53 -6.29 3.30
C PHE A 37 10.72 -5.00 3.17
N CYS A 38 10.20 -4.47 4.28
CA CYS A 38 9.41 -3.24 4.22
C CYS A 38 10.22 -2.07 3.68
N ARG A 39 11.49 -2.01 4.05
CA ARG A 39 12.40 -0.99 3.53
C ARG A 39 12.62 -1.16 2.03
N TYR A 40 12.85 -2.41 1.60
CA TYR A 40 13.00 -2.77 0.20
C TYR A 40 11.75 -2.40 -0.59
N ALA A 41 10.57 -2.74 -0.05
CA ALA A 41 9.31 -2.49 -0.72
C ALA A 41 9.06 -1.00 -0.92
N HIS A 42 9.36 -0.19 0.09
CA HIS A 42 9.21 1.27 -0.04
C HIS A 42 10.09 1.84 -1.12
N LYS A 43 11.25 1.26 -1.31
CA LYS A 43 12.19 1.74 -2.31
C LYS A 43 11.81 1.27 -3.71
N GLU A 44 11.34 0.03 -3.83
CA GLU A 44 11.11 -0.59 -5.14
C GLU A 44 9.67 -0.52 -5.65
N LYS A 45 8.71 -0.17 -4.81
CA LYS A 45 7.32 -0.19 -5.24
C LYS A 45 7.05 0.87 -6.30
N GLU A 46 6.16 0.53 -7.22
CA GLU A 46 5.75 1.46 -8.24
C GLU A 46 4.78 2.48 -7.67
N GLN A 47 4.73 3.65 -8.29
CA GLN A 47 3.75 4.67 -7.94
C GLN A 47 2.45 4.32 -8.66
N ILE A 48 1.37 4.15 -7.90
CA ILE A 48 0.06 3.82 -8.45
C ILE A 48 -0.89 4.97 -8.14
N GLU A 49 -1.39 5.64 -9.17
CA GLU A 49 -2.30 6.78 -9.01
C GLU A 49 -1.78 7.79 -7.99
N SER A 50 -0.51 8.10 -8.08
CA SER A 50 0.17 8.88 -7.05
C SER A 50 -0.35 10.31 -6.89
N ASN A 51 -1.14 10.81 -7.84
CA ASN A 51 -1.78 12.12 -7.69
C ASN A 51 -2.84 12.10 -6.58
N TYR A 52 -3.41 10.94 -6.30
CA TYR A 52 -4.54 10.81 -5.38
C TYR A 52 -4.28 9.84 -4.24
N ILE A 53 -3.30 8.96 -4.36
CA ILE A 53 -3.07 7.85 -3.44
C ILE A 53 -1.64 7.84 -2.94
N ASN A 54 -1.48 7.59 -1.64
CA ASN A 54 -0.21 7.23 -1.05
C ASN A 54 -0.28 5.76 -0.70
N TRP A 55 0.57 4.93 -1.27
CA TRP A 55 0.60 3.50 -0.97
C TRP A 55 1.75 3.23 -0.01
N LEU A 56 1.45 2.67 1.15
CA LEU A 56 2.45 2.34 2.16
C LEU A 56 2.41 0.84 2.43
N ILE A 57 3.56 0.27 2.76
CA ILE A 57 3.70 -1.14 3.09
C ILE A 57 4.40 -1.21 4.44
N ASP A 58 3.81 -1.93 5.39
CA ASP A 58 4.34 -2.01 6.73
C ASP A 58 4.18 -3.44 7.26
N HIS A 59 4.76 -3.69 8.41
CA HIS A 59 4.72 -4.98 9.08
C HIS A 59 3.44 -5.12 9.90
N ARG A 60 2.73 -6.23 9.72
CA ARG A 60 1.59 -6.54 10.58
C ARG A 60 2.11 -7.26 11.82
N ILE A 61 2.07 -6.55 12.95
CA ILE A 61 2.68 -7.06 14.19
C ILE A 61 1.79 -8.06 14.89
N ASP A 62 0.48 -7.81 14.90
CA ASP A 62 -0.46 -8.74 15.54
C ASP A 62 -1.83 -8.68 14.86
N ASN A 63 -2.71 -9.58 15.30
CA ASN A 63 -4.02 -9.73 14.67
C ASN A 63 -4.98 -8.58 14.91
N SER A 64 -4.67 -7.68 15.82
CA SER A 64 -5.53 -6.52 16.06
C SER A 64 -5.39 -5.48 14.98
N GLN A 65 -4.33 -5.54 14.19
CA GLN A 65 -4.10 -4.60 13.09
C GLN A 65 -4.75 -5.12 11.82
N ALA A 66 -5.43 -4.24 11.10
CA ALA A 66 -6.02 -4.61 9.82
C ALA A 66 -4.93 -4.85 8.78
N GLU A 67 -5.19 -5.74 7.84
CA GLU A 67 -4.25 -5.98 6.75
C GLU A 67 -4.21 -4.79 5.81
N ILE A 68 -5.34 -4.15 5.57
CA ILE A 68 -5.43 -2.96 4.72
C ILE A 68 -6.13 -1.86 5.52
N GLN A 69 -5.54 -0.70 5.54
CA GLN A 69 -6.09 0.44 6.26
C GLN A 69 -6.14 1.65 5.35
N TYR A 70 -7.23 2.42 5.43
CA TYR A 70 -7.42 3.63 4.63
C TYR A 70 -7.41 4.84 5.55
N GLN A 71 -6.81 5.93 5.08
CA GLN A 71 -6.63 7.10 5.92
C GLN A 71 -6.48 8.35 5.07
N VAL A 72 -7.07 9.46 5.50
CA VAL A 72 -6.84 10.76 4.88
C VAL A 72 -6.41 11.71 5.98
N GLY A 73 -5.24 12.32 5.82
CA GLY A 73 -4.64 13.12 6.87
C GLY A 73 -4.38 12.21 8.07
N ASN A 74 -4.91 12.59 9.23
CA ASN A 74 -4.76 11.79 10.44
C ASN A 74 -6.00 10.95 10.74
N LYS A 75 -6.94 10.86 9.80
CA LYS A 75 -8.19 10.20 10.05
C LYS A 75 -8.29 8.88 9.33
N THR A 76 -8.49 7.81 10.08
CA THR A 76 -8.73 6.49 9.53
C THR A 76 -10.16 6.42 9.00
N LEU A 77 -10.33 5.87 7.82
CA LEU A 77 -11.63 5.74 7.16
C LEU A 77 -12.03 4.28 7.03
N PRO A 78 -13.32 3.97 7.19
CA PRO A 78 -13.79 2.64 6.81
C PRO A 78 -13.74 2.51 5.28
N ARG A 79 -13.72 1.27 4.82
CA ARG A 79 -13.59 0.98 3.39
C ARG A 79 -14.66 1.68 2.54
N GLU A 80 -15.89 1.76 3.05
CA GLU A 80 -16.98 2.43 2.34
C GLU A 80 -16.70 3.89 2.07
N LYS A 81 -16.10 4.57 3.03
CA LYS A 81 -15.74 5.99 2.85
C LYS A 81 -14.56 6.14 1.92
N ALA A 82 -13.61 5.22 1.99
CA ALA A 82 -12.49 5.22 1.06
C ALA A 82 -12.99 5.02 -0.37
N GLU A 83 -13.96 4.14 -0.55
CA GLU A 83 -14.58 3.90 -1.84
C GLU A 83 -15.18 5.17 -2.41
N LYS A 84 -15.97 5.88 -1.59
CA LYS A 84 -16.59 7.14 -2.02
C LYS A 84 -15.56 8.19 -2.36
N TYR A 85 -14.47 8.22 -1.61
CA TYR A 85 -13.38 9.15 -1.86
C TYR A 85 -12.74 8.88 -3.23
N LEU A 86 -12.48 7.60 -3.53
CA LEU A 86 -11.90 7.23 -4.82
C LEU A 86 -12.86 7.48 -5.98
N ASP A 87 -14.17 7.32 -5.76
CA ASP A 87 -15.17 7.59 -6.79
C ASP A 87 -15.10 9.04 -7.28
N ILE A 88 -14.74 9.97 -6.41
CA ILE A 88 -14.60 11.38 -6.79
C ILE A 88 -13.60 11.53 -7.94
N PHE A 89 -12.57 10.68 -7.97
CA PHE A 89 -11.52 10.71 -8.98
C PHE A 89 -11.76 9.65 -10.05
N LYS A 90 -12.94 9.03 -10.06
CA LYS A 90 -13.31 7.98 -11.02
C LYS A 90 -12.42 6.74 -10.92
N LEU A 91 -11.97 6.45 -9.70
CA LEU A 91 -11.20 5.27 -9.40
C LEU A 91 -12.08 4.29 -8.64
N LYS A 92 -11.93 3.00 -8.90
CA LYS A 92 -12.70 1.96 -8.22
C LYS A 92 -11.83 1.27 -7.20
N ILE A 93 -12.31 1.21 -5.96
CA ILE A 93 -11.53 0.65 -4.86
C ILE A 93 -11.14 -0.80 -5.11
N ASP A 94 -12.03 -1.60 -5.70
CA ASP A 94 -11.71 -2.99 -5.99
C ASP A 94 -10.55 -3.12 -6.97
N ASP A 95 -10.55 -2.28 -7.99
CA ASP A 95 -9.48 -2.29 -8.99
C ASP A 95 -8.16 -1.87 -8.37
N ILE A 96 -8.20 -0.85 -7.52
CA ILE A 96 -7.01 -0.35 -6.85
C ILE A 96 -6.45 -1.41 -5.90
N GLU A 97 -7.32 -2.02 -5.09
CA GLU A 97 -6.87 -3.06 -4.15
C GLU A 97 -6.25 -4.24 -4.89
N ASP A 98 -6.87 -4.67 -5.99
CA ASP A 98 -6.35 -5.79 -6.77
C ASP A 98 -4.98 -5.45 -7.35
N LEU A 99 -4.85 -4.25 -7.89
CA LEU A 99 -3.59 -3.81 -8.48
C LEU A 99 -2.49 -3.74 -7.43
N LEU A 100 -2.79 -3.15 -6.27
CA LEU A 100 -1.79 -3.03 -5.20
C LEU A 100 -1.42 -4.41 -4.65
N SER A 101 -2.40 -5.32 -4.53
CA SER A 101 -2.13 -6.68 -4.07
C SER A 101 -1.22 -7.43 -5.04
N ASP A 102 -1.47 -7.28 -6.34
CA ASP A 102 -0.62 -7.93 -7.35
C ASP A 102 0.80 -7.38 -7.29
N LYS A 103 0.93 -6.07 -7.13
CA LYS A 103 2.25 -5.45 -7.03
C LYS A 103 2.98 -5.89 -5.77
N LEU A 104 2.26 -6.00 -4.66
CA LEU A 104 2.85 -6.47 -3.41
C LEU A 104 3.32 -7.91 -3.54
N THR A 105 2.51 -8.78 -4.16
CA THR A 105 2.89 -10.17 -4.39
C THR A 105 4.19 -10.25 -5.19
N SER A 106 4.31 -9.43 -6.23
CA SER A 106 5.52 -9.38 -7.04
C SER A 106 6.73 -8.93 -6.22
N LEU A 107 6.54 -7.93 -5.36
CA LEU A 107 7.63 -7.46 -4.49
C LEU A 107 8.09 -8.57 -3.54
N ILE A 108 7.15 -9.31 -2.96
CA ILE A 108 7.46 -10.42 -2.06
C ILE A 108 8.23 -11.50 -2.80
N GLU A 109 7.76 -11.89 -3.97
CA GLU A 109 8.40 -12.94 -4.76
C GLU A 109 9.81 -12.55 -5.17
N THR A 110 9.98 -11.33 -5.62
CA THR A 110 11.30 -10.84 -6.02
C THR A 110 12.25 -10.80 -4.82
N TYR A 111 11.77 -10.30 -3.70
CA TYR A 111 12.57 -10.23 -2.49
C TYR A 111 13.02 -11.61 -2.01
N ARG A 112 12.08 -12.57 -2.00
CA ARG A 112 12.40 -13.95 -1.61
C ARG A 112 13.39 -14.59 -2.55
N THR A 113 13.28 -14.31 -3.85
CA THR A 113 14.23 -14.83 -4.83
C THR A 113 15.62 -14.29 -4.57
N ILE A 114 15.72 -12.99 -4.32
CA ILE A 114 17.03 -12.37 -4.04
C ILE A 114 17.65 -12.99 -2.80
N ASN A 115 16.88 -13.13 -1.72
CA ASN A 115 17.42 -13.67 -0.47
C ASN A 115 17.61 -15.18 -0.52
N GLY A 116 16.81 -15.87 -1.29
CA GLY A 116 16.91 -17.32 -1.42
C GLY A 116 18.11 -17.81 -2.19
N LYS A 117 18.81 -16.89 -2.85
CA LYS A 117 20.01 -17.26 -3.59
C LYS A 117 21.26 -17.24 -2.74
N LEU A 118 21.12 -16.83 -1.54
CA LEU A 118 22.27 -16.70 -0.64
C LEU A 118 22.60 -18.02 0.10
#